data_15308b2e284cc972880aad8d073b7f18
#
_entry.id   15308b2e284cc972880aad8d073b7f18
#
_cell.length_a   1.000
_cell.length_b   1.000
_cell.length_c   1.000
_cell.angle_alpha   90.00
_cell.angle_beta   90.00
_cell.angle_gamma   90.00
#
_symmetry.space_group_name_H-M   'P 1'
#
loop_
_entity.id
_entity.type
_entity.pdbx_description
1 polymer ?
#
loop_
_entity_poly.entity_id
_entity_poly.type
_entity_poly.pdbx_seq_one_letter_code
_entity_poly.pdbx_strand_id
1 'polypeptide(L)'
;DNNTFFQLSKEEAPYAQLSGNQKYAVVFTDKKYKPAFKEDFADAWLVNVKTGAEKLAFEKWLTGFNTFPRSSPDGKYLVYFKDKHWWSYEISSGKNINLTENIKTDFWNVRDDHPASRPAVGTAGWLKGDKEILLYDEYNVWSVKPDGKGARKLTEGEKDETIFRVTRLDFEEPFLDDTKPIFFTAYGDKTKKFGYYKLEKGKLEKLIFEDALVNRLVKAKDANALAYVKQNYDKSPALYVIENIHSKSSKSSKSEVLSLIASTNKQQDSFYWGKSELVSFTNKKGKKMQG
;
A
#
# COMPACT_ATOMS: atom_id res chain seq x y z
N ASP A 1 24.92 27.10 -18.59
CA ASP A 1 23.45 26.94 -18.57
C ASP A 1 22.86 27.53 -19.84
N ASN A 2 22.48 26.67 -20.77
CA ASN A 2 21.98 27.08 -22.09
C ASN A 2 20.48 27.37 -22.09
N ASN A 3 19.87 27.87 -21.06
CA ASN A 3 18.43 28.25 -20.96
C ASN A 3 17.47 27.51 -21.95
N THR A 4 17.71 26.22 -22.16
CA THR A 4 16.90 25.41 -23.06
C THR A 4 15.77 24.79 -22.22
N PHE A 5 14.52 25.04 -22.59
CA PHE A 5 13.33 24.48 -21.95
C PHE A 5 12.71 23.43 -22.87
N PHE A 6 12.34 22.31 -22.27
CA PHE A 6 11.52 21.30 -22.95
C PHE A 6 10.15 21.26 -22.28
N GLN A 7 9.11 21.38 -23.08
CA GLN A 7 7.76 21.14 -22.62
C GLN A 7 7.54 19.62 -22.56
N LEU A 8 7.38 19.08 -21.35
CA LEU A 8 7.18 17.65 -21.12
C LEU A 8 5.74 17.23 -21.41
N SER A 9 4.76 18.04 -20.99
CA SER A 9 3.34 17.81 -21.27
C SER A 9 2.90 18.55 -22.52
N LYS A 10 1.91 17.99 -23.22
CA LYS A 10 1.29 18.56 -24.43
C LYS A 10 -0.21 18.63 -24.23
N GLU A 11 -0.94 19.39 -25.08
CA GLU A 11 -2.41 19.44 -25.02
C GLU A 11 -3.04 18.03 -25.09
N GLU A 12 -2.43 17.16 -25.89
CA GLU A 12 -2.88 15.78 -26.10
C GLU A 12 -2.44 14.82 -24.97
N ALA A 13 -1.49 15.22 -24.13
CA ALA A 13 -0.92 14.46 -23.03
C ALA A 13 -0.58 15.41 -21.86
N PRO A 14 -1.62 15.93 -21.17
CA PRO A 14 -1.45 17.04 -20.22
C PRO A 14 -0.76 16.62 -18.89
N TYR A 15 -0.66 15.32 -18.63
CA TYR A 15 -0.09 14.81 -17.39
C TYR A 15 1.32 14.29 -17.62
N ALA A 16 2.26 14.80 -16.82
CA ALA A 16 3.64 14.34 -16.79
C ALA A 16 4.09 14.11 -15.33
N GLN A 17 4.76 12.99 -15.09
CA GLN A 17 5.34 12.65 -13.79
C GLN A 17 6.82 12.34 -13.98
N LEU A 18 7.69 12.96 -13.19
CA LEU A 18 9.12 12.65 -13.20
C LEU A 18 9.39 11.24 -12.64
N SER A 19 10.35 10.54 -13.26
CA SER A 19 10.90 9.30 -12.70
C SER A 19 11.64 9.59 -11.40
N GLY A 20 11.82 8.56 -10.55
CA GLY A 20 12.45 8.71 -9.25
C GLY A 20 13.84 9.34 -9.31
N ASN A 21 14.62 9.09 -10.37
CA ASN A 21 15.93 9.69 -10.60
C ASN A 21 15.88 10.98 -11.42
N GLN A 22 14.70 11.47 -11.80
CA GLN A 22 14.44 12.69 -12.58
C GLN A 22 15.12 12.74 -13.96
N LYS A 23 15.59 11.61 -14.50
CA LYS A 23 16.18 11.55 -15.84
C LYS A 23 15.15 11.46 -16.95
N TYR A 24 13.97 10.98 -16.59
CA TYR A 24 12.83 10.79 -17.48
C TYR A 24 11.57 11.39 -16.88
N ALA A 25 10.65 11.75 -17.75
CA ALA A 25 9.25 11.97 -17.39
C ALA A 25 8.40 10.89 -18.04
N VAL A 26 7.38 10.45 -17.34
CA VAL A 26 6.32 9.61 -17.90
C VAL A 26 5.16 10.50 -18.24
N VAL A 27 4.76 10.50 -19.50
CA VAL A 27 3.69 11.33 -20.05
C VAL A 27 2.56 10.41 -20.47
N PHE A 28 1.33 10.78 -20.17
CA PHE A 28 0.15 9.97 -20.40
C PHE A 28 -0.82 10.61 -21.38
N THR A 29 -1.34 9.82 -22.31
CA THR A 29 -2.39 10.23 -23.23
C THR A 29 -3.49 9.18 -23.31
N ASP A 30 -4.73 9.63 -23.22
CA ASP A 30 -5.94 8.81 -23.36
C ASP A 30 -6.70 9.08 -24.66
N LYS A 31 -6.20 10.00 -25.51
CA LYS A 31 -6.86 10.49 -26.72
C LYS A 31 -7.32 9.35 -27.65
N LYS A 32 -6.50 8.30 -27.80
CA LYS A 32 -6.79 7.13 -28.63
C LYS A 32 -8.02 6.35 -28.15
N TYR A 33 -8.36 6.48 -26.87
CA TYR A 33 -9.39 5.69 -26.19
C TYR A 33 -10.66 6.49 -25.89
N LYS A 34 -10.72 7.75 -26.30
CA LYS A 34 -11.89 8.61 -26.11
C LYS A 34 -12.83 8.58 -27.33
N PRO A 35 -14.16 8.71 -27.12
CA PRO A 35 -14.83 8.80 -25.82
C PRO A 35 -14.85 7.47 -25.08
N ALA A 36 -14.66 7.50 -23.74
CA ALA A 36 -14.69 6.33 -22.88
C ALA A 36 -16.08 6.24 -22.22
N PHE A 37 -16.77 5.11 -22.39
CA PHE A 37 -18.11 4.90 -21.85
C PHE A 37 -18.13 3.93 -20.65
N LYS A 38 -17.12 3.09 -20.51
CA LYS A 38 -17.07 2.06 -19.50
C LYS A 38 -15.74 2.05 -18.74
N GLU A 39 -14.64 2.14 -19.47
CA GLU A 39 -13.30 2.02 -18.93
C GLU A 39 -12.42 3.08 -19.53
N ASP A 40 -11.59 3.69 -18.69
CA ASP A 40 -10.59 4.64 -19.13
C ASP A 40 -9.24 3.93 -19.32
N PHE A 41 -8.68 4.09 -20.51
CA PHE A 41 -7.34 3.61 -20.85
C PHE A 41 -6.45 4.76 -21.29
N ALA A 42 -5.15 4.58 -21.10
CA ALA A 42 -4.15 5.50 -21.62
C ALA A 42 -2.91 4.77 -22.13
N ASP A 43 -2.15 5.46 -22.96
CA ASP A 43 -0.79 5.08 -23.36
C ASP A 43 0.21 5.89 -22.54
N ALA A 44 1.36 5.28 -22.23
CA ALA A 44 2.43 5.92 -21.48
C ALA A 44 3.68 6.08 -22.35
N TRP A 45 4.19 7.29 -22.37
CA TRP A 45 5.41 7.66 -23.08
C TRP A 45 6.49 8.05 -22.10
N LEU A 46 7.71 7.62 -22.36
CA LEU A 46 8.89 8.01 -21.61
C LEU A 46 9.62 9.12 -22.35
N VAL A 47 9.78 10.27 -21.72
CA VAL A 47 10.46 11.45 -22.27
C VAL A 47 11.76 11.68 -21.53
N ASN A 48 12.87 11.74 -22.25
CA ASN A 48 14.15 12.10 -21.66
C ASN A 48 14.17 13.60 -21.35
N VAL A 49 14.35 13.99 -20.08
CA VAL A 49 14.24 15.39 -19.68
C VAL A 49 15.38 16.29 -20.16
N LYS A 50 16.51 15.71 -20.61
CA LYS A 50 17.64 16.48 -21.15
C LYS A 50 17.54 16.72 -22.66
N THR A 51 16.98 15.75 -23.39
CA THR A 51 17.00 15.77 -24.88
C THR A 51 15.63 15.96 -25.47
N GLY A 52 14.55 15.80 -24.69
CA GLY A 52 13.17 15.78 -25.19
C GLY A 52 12.82 14.52 -25.99
N ALA A 53 13.74 13.56 -26.14
CA ALA A 53 13.48 12.33 -26.89
C ALA A 53 12.37 11.51 -26.25
N GLU A 54 11.38 11.12 -27.04
CA GLU A 54 10.20 10.40 -26.63
C GLU A 54 10.26 8.93 -27.06
N LYS A 55 9.77 8.03 -26.22
CA LYS A 55 9.64 6.60 -26.52
C LYS A 55 8.34 6.09 -25.91
N LEU A 56 7.55 5.34 -26.69
CA LEU A 56 6.40 4.61 -26.17
C LEU A 56 6.88 3.55 -25.19
N ALA A 57 6.40 3.61 -23.96
CA ALA A 57 6.74 2.65 -22.90
C ALA A 57 5.77 1.47 -22.89
N PHE A 58 4.47 1.76 -22.78
CA PHE A 58 3.41 0.74 -22.83
C PHE A 58 2.08 1.38 -23.26
N GLU A 59 1.20 0.53 -23.79
CA GLU A 59 -0.11 0.96 -24.29
C GLU A 59 -1.24 0.37 -23.48
N LYS A 60 -2.36 1.06 -23.53
CA LYS A 60 -3.66 0.56 -23.03
C LYS A 60 -3.59 0.04 -21.60
N TRP A 61 -3.01 0.81 -20.69
CA TRP A 61 -3.12 0.53 -19.27
C TRP A 61 -4.45 1.07 -18.72
N LEU A 62 -5.04 0.35 -17.78
CA LEU A 62 -6.28 0.76 -17.13
C LEU A 62 -6.00 1.94 -16.21
N THR A 63 -6.62 3.10 -16.48
CA THR A 63 -6.48 4.27 -15.62
C THR A 63 -7.40 4.16 -14.41
N GLY A 64 -6.99 4.72 -13.28
CA GLY A 64 -7.78 4.71 -12.07
C GLY A 64 -6.94 4.94 -10.82
N PHE A 65 -7.62 5.03 -9.68
CA PHE A 65 -7.00 5.47 -8.43
C PHE A 65 -5.80 4.61 -7.99
N ASN A 66 -5.92 3.28 -8.08
CA ASN A 66 -4.85 2.35 -7.63
C ASN A 66 -4.01 1.78 -8.79
N THR A 67 -4.28 2.18 -10.01
CA THR A 67 -3.63 1.62 -11.21
C THR A 67 -2.62 2.57 -11.83
N PHE A 68 -2.48 3.79 -11.30
CA PHE A 68 -1.60 4.82 -11.86
C PHE A 68 -0.15 4.33 -11.90
N PRO A 69 0.54 4.45 -13.06
CA PRO A 69 1.92 4.01 -13.20
C PRO A 69 2.84 4.72 -12.20
N ARG A 70 3.75 3.97 -11.60
CA ARG A 70 4.68 4.47 -10.59
C ARG A 70 6.11 4.15 -10.99
N SER A 71 6.95 5.18 -10.95
CA SER A 71 8.40 4.99 -11.08
C SER A 71 8.99 4.40 -9.79
N SER A 72 9.98 3.54 -9.95
CA SER A 72 10.84 3.14 -8.84
C SER A 72 11.70 4.32 -8.36
N PRO A 73 12.11 4.35 -7.08
CA PRO A 73 12.90 5.45 -6.51
C PRO A 73 14.21 5.75 -7.25
N ASP A 74 14.96 4.71 -7.63
CA ASP A 74 16.18 4.87 -8.43
C ASP A 74 15.91 5.12 -9.92
N GLY A 75 14.63 5.10 -10.33
CA GLY A 75 14.20 5.34 -11.71
C GLY A 75 14.63 4.29 -12.70
N LYS A 76 14.75 3.03 -12.27
CA LYS A 76 15.08 1.90 -13.15
C LYS A 76 13.84 1.30 -13.82
N TYR A 77 12.70 1.36 -13.15
CA TYR A 77 11.46 0.72 -13.56
C TYR A 77 10.26 1.67 -13.48
N LEU A 78 9.27 1.42 -14.37
CA LEU A 78 7.89 1.86 -14.18
C LEU A 78 7.03 0.64 -13.89
N VAL A 79 6.14 0.73 -12.92
CA VAL A 79 5.18 -0.32 -12.64
C VAL A 79 3.78 0.16 -12.93
N TYR A 80 2.99 -0.65 -13.64
CA TYR A 80 1.64 -0.33 -14.09
C TYR A 80 0.74 -1.56 -14.03
N PHE A 81 -0.57 -1.31 -14.02
CA PHE A 81 -1.58 -2.36 -13.95
C PHE A 81 -2.30 -2.49 -15.30
N LYS A 82 -2.28 -3.69 -15.87
CA LYS A 82 -2.91 -4.00 -17.14
C LYS A 82 -3.39 -5.45 -17.17
N ASP A 83 -4.56 -5.71 -17.76
CA ASP A 83 -5.12 -7.04 -17.95
C ASP A 83 -5.14 -7.88 -16.66
N LYS A 84 -5.52 -7.25 -15.53
CA LYS A 84 -5.57 -7.85 -14.18
C LYS A 84 -4.23 -8.22 -13.57
N HIS A 85 -3.12 -7.81 -14.18
CA HIS A 85 -1.77 -8.08 -13.72
C HIS A 85 -0.97 -6.80 -13.46
N TRP A 86 -0.02 -6.89 -12.57
CA TRP A 86 1.04 -5.91 -12.43
C TRP A 86 2.16 -6.20 -13.41
N TRP A 87 2.63 -5.17 -14.06
CA TRP A 87 3.71 -5.19 -15.04
C TRP A 87 4.81 -4.25 -14.62
N SER A 88 6.06 -4.60 -14.93
CA SER A 88 7.18 -3.68 -14.90
C SER A 88 7.67 -3.37 -16.30
N TYR A 89 8.00 -2.11 -16.54
CA TYR A 89 8.74 -1.66 -17.71
C TYR A 89 10.14 -1.26 -17.27
N GLU A 90 11.17 -1.97 -17.75
CA GLU A 90 12.56 -1.64 -17.46
C GLU A 90 13.01 -0.51 -18.41
N ILE A 91 13.34 0.65 -17.84
CA ILE A 91 13.62 1.88 -18.61
C ILE A 91 14.84 1.72 -19.53
N SER A 92 15.89 1.04 -19.06
CA SER A 92 17.14 0.85 -19.80
C SER A 92 16.98 -0.03 -21.03
N SER A 93 16.27 -1.16 -20.91
CA SER A 93 16.11 -2.13 -22.00
C SER A 93 14.82 -1.95 -22.79
N GLY A 94 13.81 -1.28 -22.22
CA GLY A 94 12.47 -1.17 -22.79
C GLY A 94 11.64 -2.45 -22.70
N LYS A 95 12.02 -3.40 -21.84
CA LYS A 95 11.28 -4.64 -21.66
C LYS A 95 10.08 -4.44 -20.76
N ASN A 96 8.96 -5.02 -21.16
CA ASN A 96 7.77 -5.20 -20.33
C ASN A 96 7.74 -6.63 -19.77
N ILE A 97 7.57 -6.75 -18.48
CA ILE A 97 7.59 -8.02 -17.75
C ILE A 97 6.31 -8.13 -16.92
N ASN A 98 5.57 -9.23 -17.07
CA ASN A 98 4.43 -9.53 -16.20
C ASN A 98 4.95 -10.02 -14.84
N LEU A 99 4.65 -9.25 -13.78
CA LEU A 99 5.14 -9.53 -12.43
C LEU A 99 4.30 -10.57 -11.69
N THR A 100 3.04 -10.71 -12.06
CA THR A 100 2.06 -11.47 -11.26
C THR A 100 1.43 -12.65 -12.00
N GLU A 101 1.85 -12.95 -13.23
CA GLU A 101 1.31 -14.03 -14.05
C GLU A 101 1.37 -15.41 -13.36
N ASN A 102 2.47 -15.68 -12.66
CA ASN A 102 2.72 -16.97 -12.02
C ASN A 102 2.35 -17.01 -10.53
N ILE A 103 1.68 -15.98 -10.01
CA ILE A 103 1.26 -15.91 -8.61
C ILE A 103 -0.22 -16.28 -8.53
N LYS A 104 -0.53 -17.32 -7.73
CA LYS A 104 -1.89 -17.86 -7.61
C LYS A 104 -2.75 -17.04 -6.64
N THR A 105 -2.96 -15.75 -6.95
CA THR A 105 -3.89 -14.87 -6.24
C THR A 105 -4.33 -13.73 -7.15
N ASP A 106 -5.40 -13.05 -6.79
CA ASP A 106 -5.95 -11.92 -7.53
C ASP A 106 -5.34 -10.61 -7.00
N PHE A 107 -4.71 -9.84 -7.88
CA PHE A 107 -4.19 -8.50 -7.57
C PHE A 107 -5.15 -7.37 -7.94
N TRP A 108 -6.34 -7.71 -8.42
CA TRP A 108 -7.45 -6.77 -8.62
C TRP A 108 -8.45 -6.83 -7.45
N ASN A 109 -9.20 -5.76 -7.27
CA ASN A 109 -10.21 -5.69 -6.22
C ASN A 109 -11.40 -6.62 -6.55
N VAL A 110 -11.40 -7.82 -5.99
CA VAL A 110 -12.44 -8.84 -6.21
C VAL A 110 -13.82 -8.42 -5.66
N ARG A 111 -13.85 -7.44 -4.76
CA ARG A 111 -15.07 -6.92 -4.13
C ARG A 111 -15.69 -5.76 -4.92
N ASP A 112 -15.00 -5.26 -5.94
CA ASP A 112 -15.53 -4.19 -6.77
C ASP A 112 -16.70 -4.72 -7.61
N ASP A 113 -17.88 -4.11 -7.45
CA ASP A 113 -19.13 -4.50 -8.11
C ASP A 113 -19.54 -3.53 -9.23
N HIS A 114 -18.70 -2.55 -9.55
CA HIS A 114 -18.97 -1.67 -10.68
C HIS A 114 -18.97 -2.46 -12.01
N PRO A 115 -19.81 -2.10 -12.96
CA PRO A 115 -19.90 -2.77 -14.27
C PRO A 115 -18.74 -2.37 -15.21
N ALA A 116 -17.51 -2.43 -14.71
CA ALA A 116 -16.27 -2.08 -15.40
C ALA A 116 -15.15 -3.06 -15.06
N SER A 117 -13.97 -2.92 -15.67
CA SER A 117 -12.78 -3.67 -15.28
C SER A 117 -12.38 -3.32 -13.86
N ARG A 118 -12.22 -4.35 -13.04
CA ARG A 118 -11.87 -4.17 -11.64
C ARG A 118 -10.48 -3.55 -11.49
N PRO A 119 -10.32 -2.50 -10.66
CA PRO A 119 -9.04 -1.86 -10.42
C PRO A 119 -8.10 -2.77 -9.64
N ALA A 120 -6.81 -2.43 -9.64
CA ALA A 120 -5.86 -3.10 -8.75
C ALA A 120 -6.20 -2.85 -7.28
N VAL A 121 -5.84 -3.80 -6.40
CA VAL A 121 -5.89 -3.56 -4.95
C VAL A 121 -4.88 -2.47 -4.57
N GLY A 122 -3.71 -2.47 -5.22
CA GLY A 122 -2.73 -1.41 -5.08
C GLY A 122 -1.31 -1.90 -4.79
N THR A 123 -0.44 -0.95 -4.47
CA THR A 123 0.97 -1.18 -4.12
C THR A 123 1.38 -0.35 -2.92
N ALA A 124 2.30 -0.89 -2.10
CA ALA A 124 2.91 -0.17 -0.99
C ALA A 124 4.15 0.64 -1.41
N GLY A 125 4.66 0.43 -2.61
CA GLY A 125 5.90 1.04 -3.10
C GLY A 125 7.06 0.06 -3.16
N TRP A 126 8.27 0.60 -3.20
CA TRP A 126 9.49 -0.14 -3.48
C TRP A 126 10.35 -0.35 -2.23
N LEU A 127 11.06 -1.46 -2.20
CA LEU A 127 12.21 -1.64 -1.31
C LEU A 127 13.41 -0.85 -1.82
N LYS A 128 14.28 -0.46 -0.90
CA LYS A 128 15.50 0.30 -1.15
C LYS A 128 16.33 -0.29 -2.28
N GLY A 129 16.79 0.56 -3.22
CA GLY A 129 17.62 0.18 -4.36
C GLY A 129 16.84 -0.50 -5.48
N ASP A 130 15.53 -0.30 -5.56
CA ASP A 130 14.61 -0.88 -6.55
C ASP A 130 14.65 -2.43 -6.57
N LYS A 131 14.96 -3.06 -5.43
CA LYS A 131 15.14 -4.50 -5.33
C LYS A 131 13.85 -5.28 -5.59
N GLU A 132 12.78 -4.86 -4.96
CA GLU A 132 11.47 -5.51 -5.02
C GLU A 132 10.37 -4.45 -4.87
N ILE A 133 9.22 -4.71 -5.46
CA ILE A 133 8.01 -3.91 -5.25
C ILE A 133 7.05 -4.65 -4.33
N LEU A 134 6.39 -3.90 -3.44
CA LEU A 134 5.37 -4.45 -2.56
C LEU A 134 3.98 -4.24 -3.17
N LEU A 135 3.32 -5.35 -3.50
CA LEU A 135 2.00 -5.41 -4.12
C LEU A 135 0.97 -5.94 -3.12
N TYR A 136 -0.27 -5.52 -3.30
CA TYR A 136 -1.40 -6.00 -2.49
C TYR A 136 -2.29 -6.96 -3.27
N ASP A 137 -2.61 -8.10 -2.66
CA ASP A 137 -3.84 -8.83 -2.95
C ASP A 137 -4.93 -8.40 -1.96
N GLU A 138 -6.06 -9.12 -1.93
CA GLU A 138 -7.17 -8.78 -1.05
C GLU A 138 -6.74 -8.67 0.42
N TYR A 139 -5.96 -9.63 0.92
CA TYR A 139 -5.59 -9.73 2.33
C TYR A 139 -4.11 -9.42 2.59
N ASN A 140 -3.24 -9.72 1.63
CA ASN A 140 -1.82 -9.84 1.86
C ASN A 140 -0.98 -8.75 1.21
N VAL A 141 0.25 -8.69 1.68
CA VAL A 141 1.35 -7.95 1.08
C VAL A 141 2.34 -8.94 0.47
N TRP A 142 2.64 -8.75 -0.80
CA TRP A 142 3.58 -9.52 -1.57
C TRP A 142 4.82 -8.70 -1.91
N SER A 143 6.00 -9.27 -1.80
CA SER A 143 7.24 -8.70 -2.29
C SER A 143 7.61 -9.39 -3.60
N VAL A 144 7.76 -8.63 -4.68
CA VAL A 144 7.93 -9.16 -6.04
C VAL A 144 9.13 -8.51 -6.69
N LYS A 145 10.01 -9.32 -7.29
CA LYS A 145 11.15 -8.82 -8.05
C LYS A 145 10.71 -8.18 -9.36
N PRO A 146 11.33 -7.06 -9.77
CA PRO A 146 10.91 -6.34 -10.99
C PRO A 146 11.22 -7.10 -12.29
N ASP A 147 12.05 -8.15 -12.24
CA ASP A 147 12.32 -9.06 -13.35
C ASP A 147 11.32 -10.23 -13.45
N GLY A 148 10.31 -10.29 -12.59
CA GLY A 148 9.30 -11.34 -12.54
C GLY A 148 9.81 -12.71 -12.03
N LYS A 149 11.08 -12.82 -11.64
CA LYS A 149 11.71 -14.12 -11.28
C LYS A 149 11.61 -14.47 -9.80
N GLY A 150 10.76 -13.84 -9.06
CA GLY A 150 10.56 -14.17 -7.65
C GLY A 150 9.51 -13.32 -6.99
N ALA A 151 8.68 -14.00 -6.22
CA ALA A 151 7.66 -13.40 -5.38
C ALA A 151 7.61 -14.14 -4.05
N ARG A 152 7.39 -13.40 -2.97
CA ARG A 152 7.16 -13.98 -1.64
C ARG A 152 6.04 -13.22 -0.94
N LYS A 153 5.20 -13.96 -0.27
CA LYS A 153 4.14 -13.42 0.58
C LYS A 153 4.75 -13.00 1.92
N LEU A 154 4.48 -11.77 2.35
CA LEU A 154 4.99 -11.21 3.60
C LEU A 154 4.01 -11.39 4.77
N THR A 155 2.73 -11.60 4.47
CA THR A 155 1.66 -11.76 5.46
C THR A 155 0.78 -12.96 5.07
N GLU A 156 -0.03 -13.48 5.98
CA GLU A 156 -0.90 -14.63 5.75
C GLU A 156 -2.34 -14.33 6.22
N GLY A 157 -2.88 -13.20 5.76
CA GLY A 157 -4.18 -12.69 6.18
C GLY A 157 -5.38 -13.47 5.67
N GLU A 158 -5.22 -14.24 4.60
CA GLU A 158 -6.32 -15.05 4.04
C GLU A 158 -6.85 -16.12 5.00
N LYS A 159 -6.06 -16.55 5.97
CA LYS A 159 -6.43 -17.62 6.92
C LYS A 159 -7.57 -17.21 7.86
N ASP A 160 -7.57 -15.95 8.27
CA ASP A 160 -8.53 -15.38 9.21
C ASP A 160 -9.22 -14.12 8.69
N GLU A 161 -9.10 -13.90 7.38
CA GLU A 161 -9.64 -12.74 6.66
C GLU A 161 -9.14 -11.41 7.27
N THR A 162 -7.86 -11.36 7.62
CA THR A 162 -7.19 -10.13 8.06
C THR A 162 -6.50 -9.43 6.90
N ILE A 163 -6.90 -8.20 6.66
CA ILE A 163 -6.36 -7.35 5.58
C ILE A 163 -5.13 -6.62 6.10
N PHE A 164 -3.98 -6.89 5.50
CA PHE A 164 -2.71 -6.22 5.81
C PHE A 164 -2.39 -5.14 4.77
N ARG A 165 -1.99 -3.96 5.26
CA ARG A 165 -1.48 -2.86 4.43
C ARG A 165 -0.26 -2.24 5.09
N VAL A 166 0.76 -1.90 4.31
CA VAL A 166 1.97 -1.27 4.84
C VAL A 166 1.64 0.09 5.45
N THR A 167 2.14 0.32 6.66
CA THR A 167 2.09 1.60 7.34
C THR A 167 3.46 2.27 7.23
N ARG A 168 3.55 3.32 6.44
CA ARG A 168 4.77 4.12 6.33
C ARG A 168 4.86 5.04 7.54
N LEU A 169 5.96 4.96 8.27
CA LEU A 169 6.26 5.82 9.42
C LEU A 169 7.28 6.91 9.09
N ASP A 170 7.96 6.76 7.95
CA ASP A 170 8.85 7.75 7.38
C ASP A 170 8.34 8.09 5.97
N PHE A 171 7.87 9.33 5.80
CA PHE A 171 7.33 9.81 4.53
C PHE A 171 8.37 10.56 3.69
N GLU A 172 9.52 10.87 4.24
CA GLU A 172 10.60 11.56 3.54
C GLU A 172 11.38 10.57 2.63
N GLU A 173 11.48 9.30 3.06
CA GLU A 173 12.13 8.26 2.27
C GLU A 173 11.20 7.78 1.14
N PRO A 174 11.65 7.78 -0.13
CA PRO A 174 10.82 7.33 -1.25
C PRO A 174 10.67 5.80 -1.33
N PHE A 175 11.37 5.05 -0.50
CA PHE A 175 11.39 3.58 -0.45
C PHE A 175 11.12 3.06 0.96
N LEU A 176 10.96 1.75 1.06
CA LEU A 176 10.95 1.00 2.32
C LEU A 176 12.32 0.32 2.51
N ASP A 177 12.91 0.47 3.67
CA ASP A 177 14.19 -0.15 4.01
C ASP A 177 13.94 -1.49 4.71
N ASP A 178 14.17 -2.61 4.01
CA ASP A 178 13.97 -3.97 4.51
C ASP A 178 15.02 -4.43 5.54
N THR A 179 16.02 -3.60 5.81
CA THR A 179 16.95 -3.81 6.92
C THR A 179 16.38 -3.32 8.25
N LYS A 180 15.28 -2.57 8.21
CA LYS A 180 14.52 -2.03 9.35
C LYS A 180 13.17 -2.74 9.46
N PRO A 181 12.49 -2.69 10.62
CA PRO A 181 11.13 -3.20 10.73
C PRO A 181 10.17 -2.52 9.75
N ILE A 182 9.39 -3.31 9.03
CA ILE A 182 8.27 -2.84 8.21
C ILE A 182 6.99 -2.99 9.03
N PHE A 183 6.19 -1.94 9.10
CA PHE A 183 4.96 -1.92 9.87
C PHE A 183 3.74 -2.09 8.96
N PHE A 184 2.70 -2.72 9.51
CA PHE A 184 1.45 -2.96 8.80
C PHE A 184 0.27 -2.55 9.67
N THR A 185 -0.73 -1.91 9.07
CA THR A 185 -2.09 -1.96 9.59
C THR A 185 -2.66 -3.35 9.36
N ALA A 186 -3.48 -3.81 10.29
CA ALA A 186 -4.25 -5.04 10.18
C ALA A 186 -5.72 -4.74 10.46
N TYR A 187 -6.61 -5.20 9.57
CA TYR A 187 -8.06 -5.10 9.73
C TYR A 187 -8.69 -6.47 9.56
N GLY A 188 -9.35 -6.97 10.60
CA GLY A 188 -10.07 -8.24 10.57
C GLY A 188 -11.43 -8.05 9.90
N ASP A 189 -11.57 -8.53 8.68
CA ASP A 189 -12.81 -8.33 7.90
C ASP A 189 -14.04 -8.96 8.57
N LYS A 190 -13.88 -10.12 9.18
CA LYS A 190 -14.97 -10.77 9.96
C LYS A 190 -15.07 -10.24 11.38
N THR A 191 -13.95 -9.98 12.02
CA THR A 191 -13.93 -9.64 13.46
C THR A 191 -14.08 -8.16 13.72
N LYS A 192 -13.91 -7.31 12.69
CA LYS A 192 -13.83 -5.85 12.74
C LYS A 192 -12.73 -5.30 13.66
N LYS A 193 -11.84 -6.17 14.12
CA LYS A 193 -10.66 -5.78 14.90
C LYS A 193 -9.71 -4.94 14.07
N PHE A 194 -9.02 -4.03 14.73
CA PHE A 194 -8.02 -3.17 14.12
C PHE A 194 -6.70 -3.22 14.89
N GLY A 195 -5.59 -2.99 14.20
CA GLY A 195 -4.32 -2.92 14.88
C GLY A 195 -3.11 -2.84 13.97
N TYR A 196 -1.97 -3.15 14.54
CA TYR A 196 -0.67 -3.06 13.91
C TYR A 196 0.16 -4.31 14.12
N TYR A 197 0.92 -4.63 13.07
CA TYR A 197 1.93 -5.68 13.07
C TYR A 197 3.26 -5.10 12.59
N LYS A 198 4.36 -5.77 12.93
CA LYS A 198 5.68 -5.49 12.35
C LYS A 198 6.26 -6.75 11.72
N LEU A 199 7.00 -6.56 10.64
CA LEU A 199 7.83 -7.58 10.02
C LEU A 199 9.29 -7.19 10.26
N GLU A 200 10.02 -8.02 10.97
CA GLU A 200 11.43 -7.82 11.23
C GLU A 200 12.17 -9.15 11.08
N LYS A 201 13.24 -9.17 10.27
CA LYS A 201 14.05 -10.37 9.99
C LYS A 201 13.20 -11.56 9.51
N GLY A 202 12.19 -11.30 8.69
CA GLY A 202 11.30 -12.31 8.12
C GLY A 202 10.22 -12.82 9.07
N LYS A 203 10.13 -12.32 10.31
CA LYS A 203 9.13 -12.70 11.29
C LYS A 203 8.05 -11.62 11.41
N LEU A 204 6.80 -11.98 11.14
CA LEU A 204 5.63 -11.13 11.34
C LEU A 204 5.17 -11.24 12.80
N GLU A 205 5.14 -10.13 13.50
CA GLU A 205 4.77 -10.06 14.93
C GLU A 205 3.61 -9.10 15.12
N LYS A 206 2.64 -9.52 15.93
CA LYS A 206 1.51 -8.67 16.34
C LYS A 206 1.99 -7.68 17.41
N LEU A 207 1.77 -6.39 17.18
CA LEU A 207 1.96 -5.34 18.17
C LEU A 207 0.67 -5.11 18.98
N ILE A 208 -0.43 -4.92 18.26
CA ILE A 208 -1.77 -4.79 18.83
C ILE A 208 -2.80 -5.20 17.77
N PHE A 209 -3.87 -5.89 18.18
CA PHE A 209 -4.99 -6.22 17.30
C PHE A 209 -6.23 -6.49 18.17
N GLU A 210 -7.10 -5.50 18.28
CA GLU A 210 -8.19 -5.47 19.24
C GLU A 210 -9.52 -5.05 18.61
N ASP A 211 -10.61 -5.30 19.32
CA ASP A 211 -11.94 -4.78 18.99
C ASP A 211 -12.04 -3.31 19.42
N ALA A 212 -11.31 -2.48 18.67
CA ALA A 212 -11.19 -1.04 18.89
C ALA A 212 -10.68 -0.38 17.62
N LEU A 213 -10.97 0.90 17.41
CA LEU A 213 -10.27 1.68 16.39
C LEU A 213 -8.86 2.04 16.91
N VAL A 214 -7.86 1.41 16.33
CA VAL A 214 -6.44 1.65 16.60
C VAL A 214 -5.83 2.37 15.41
N ASN A 215 -5.40 3.61 15.58
CA ASN A 215 -4.88 4.41 14.48
C ASN A 215 -3.74 5.36 14.90
N ARG A 216 -3.25 6.18 13.95
CA ARG A 216 -2.21 7.20 14.17
C ARG A 216 -0.92 6.62 14.74
N LEU A 217 -0.46 5.48 14.22
CA LEU A 217 0.83 4.93 14.60
C LEU A 217 1.95 5.89 14.19
N VAL A 218 2.78 6.26 15.17
CA VAL A 218 3.98 7.06 14.95
C VAL A 218 5.17 6.41 15.65
N LYS A 219 6.37 6.63 15.12
CA LYS A 219 7.62 6.12 15.68
C LYS A 219 8.42 7.29 16.28
N ALA A 220 8.95 7.09 17.47
CA ALA A 220 9.89 8.03 18.06
C ALA A 220 11.17 8.13 17.19
N LYS A 221 11.69 9.34 17.02
CA LYS A 221 12.91 9.59 16.24
C LYS A 221 14.14 8.96 16.91
N ASP A 222 14.29 9.21 18.21
CA ASP A 222 15.51 8.90 18.96
C ASP A 222 15.28 7.83 20.04
N ALA A 223 14.16 7.10 19.98
CA ALA A 223 13.84 6.04 20.92
C ALA A 223 13.25 4.80 20.23
N ASN A 224 13.42 3.66 20.88
CA ASN A 224 12.81 2.39 20.43
C ASN A 224 11.37 2.30 20.91
N ALA A 225 10.52 3.23 20.49
CA ALA A 225 9.15 3.35 20.92
C ALA A 225 8.21 3.74 19.77
N LEU A 226 6.96 3.28 19.88
CA LEU A 226 5.84 3.64 19.04
C LEU A 226 4.75 4.27 19.89
N ALA A 227 4.01 5.22 19.34
CA ALA A 227 2.78 5.72 19.94
C ALA A 227 1.62 5.53 18.98
N TYR A 228 0.43 5.32 19.53
CA TYR A 228 -0.81 5.18 18.76
C TYR A 228 -2.01 5.65 19.57
N VAL A 229 -3.12 5.89 18.89
CA VAL A 229 -4.40 6.23 19.50
C VAL A 229 -5.34 5.02 19.43
N LYS A 230 -6.03 4.75 20.54
CA LYS A 230 -7.09 3.74 20.63
C LYS A 230 -8.38 4.36 21.14
N GLN A 231 -9.51 4.00 20.53
CA GLN A 231 -10.85 4.46 20.91
C GLN A 231 -11.92 3.43 20.54
N ASN A 232 -13.05 3.51 21.21
CA ASN A 232 -14.28 2.77 20.89
C ASN A 232 -15.46 3.71 20.86
N TYR A 233 -16.65 3.17 20.54
CA TYR A 233 -17.89 3.94 20.57
C TYR A 233 -18.15 4.60 21.94
N ASP A 234 -17.87 3.87 23.02
CA ASP A 234 -18.08 4.27 24.41
C ASP A 234 -16.81 4.76 25.12
N LYS A 235 -15.67 4.82 24.41
CA LYS A 235 -14.38 5.25 24.98
C LYS A 235 -13.71 6.27 24.06
N SER A 236 -13.55 7.47 24.58
CA SER A 236 -12.87 8.55 23.88
C SER A 236 -11.41 8.21 23.54
N PRO A 237 -10.81 8.90 22.56
CA PRO A 237 -9.43 8.64 22.17
C PRO A 237 -8.46 8.68 23.35
N ALA A 238 -7.63 7.68 23.44
CA ALA A 238 -6.58 7.57 24.43
C ALA A 238 -5.24 7.27 23.76
N LEU A 239 -4.17 7.90 24.24
CA LEU A 239 -2.81 7.77 23.73
C LEU A 239 -2.09 6.65 24.46
N TYR A 240 -1.52 5.73 23.69
CA TYR A 240 -0.72 4.61 24.17
C TYR A 240 0.69 4.65 23.60
N VAL A 241 1.64 4.11 24.34
CA VAL A 241 3.03 3.92 23.91
C VAL A 241 3.40 2.45 24.03
N ILE A 242 4.08 1.92 23.03
CA ILE A 242 4.75 0.63 23.02
C ILE A 242 6.26 0.89 23.07
N GLU A 243 6.92 0.42 24.11
CA GLU A 243 8.37 0.48 24.23
C GLU A 243 9.01 -0.86 23.87
N ASN A 244 10.32 -0.82 23.56
CA ASN A 244 11.14 -2.01 23.26
C ASN A 244 10.63 -2.83 22.05
N ILE A 245 10.30 -2.13 20.96
CA ILE A 245 9.73 -2.69 19.73
C ILE A 245 10.67 -3.57 18.89
N HIS A 246 11.96 -3.66 19.21
CA HIS A 246 12.86 -4.57 18.53
C HIS A 246 12.76 -5.99 19.07
N SER A 247 12.79 -6.97 18.16
CA SER A 247 12.72 -8.38 18.53
C SER A 247 13.81 -8.76 19.54
N LYS A 248 13.43 -9.52 20.53
CA LYS A 248 14.30 -10.07 21.56
C LYS A 248 15.45 -10.85 20.92
N SER A 249 16.63 -10.26 20.86
CA SER A 249 17.84 -11.07 20.75
C SER A 249 18.02 -11.77 22.11
N SER A 250 18.10 -13.02 22.07
CA SER A 250 18.04 -14.12 23.02
C SER A 250 18.61 -13.98 24.46
N LYS A 251 18.72 -12.82 25.07
CA LYS A 251 19.19 -12.73 26.48
C LYS A 251 18.66 -11.56 27.31
N SER A 252 17.82 -10.69 26.78
CA SER A 252 17.22 -9.59 27.57
C SER A 252 15.70 -9.73 27.58
N SER A 253 15.15 -10.14 28.71
CA SER A 253 13.73 -10.40 28.96
C SER A 253 12.89 -9.13 29.17
N LYS A 254 13.21 -8.02 28.51
CA LYS A 254 12.30 -6.88 28.55
C LYS A 254 11.16 -7.12 27.55
N SER A 255 9.99 -7.49 28.06
CA SER A 255 8.74 -7.54 27.30
C SER A 255 8.41 -6.16 26.75
N GLU A 256 7.71 -6.13 25.61
CA GLU A 256 7.07 -4.90 25.14
C GLU A 256 6.22 -4.33 26.29
N VAL A 257 6.46 -3.07 26.65
CA VAL A 257 5.71 -2.38 27.69
C VAL A 257 4.67 -1.51 27.01
N LEU A 258 3.41 -1.87 27.21
CA LEU A 258 2.27 -1.08 26.77
C LEU A 258 1.84 -0.15 27.90
N SER A 259 1.91 1.15 27.68
CA SER A 259 1.55 2.17 28.66
C SER A 259 0.47 3.10 28.13
N LEU A 260 -0.59 3.31 28.91
CA LEU A 260 -1.54 4.41 28.70
C LEU A 260 -0.89 5.70 29.17
N ILE A 261 -0.75 6.68 28.26
CA ILE A 261 -0.11 7.96 28.55
C ILE A 261 -1.13 9.05 28.87
N ALA A 262 -2.23 9.07 28.12
CA ALA A 262 -3.27 10.09 28.29
C ALA A 262 -4.62 9.57 27.81
N SER A 263 -5.69 9.96 28.48
CA SER A 263 -7.06 9.80 28.02
C SER A 263 -7.74 11.18 27.91
N THR A 264 -8.60 11.32 26.88
CA THR A 264 -9.38 12.53 26.68
C THR A 264 -10.78 12.38 27.29
N ASN A 265 -11.54 13.47 27.38
CA ASN A 265 -12.96 13.47 27.77
C ASN A 265 -13.27 12.67 29.02
N LYS A 266 -12.56 12.89 30.12
CA LYS A 266 -12.79 12.20 31.41
C LYS A 266 -14.23 12.34 31.93
N GLN A 267 -14.94 13.42 31.56
CA GLN A 267 -16.35 13.63 31.88
C GLN A 267 -17.28 12.61 31.21
N GLN A 268 -16.81 11.88 30.20
CA GLN A 268 -17.58 10.84 29.52
C GLN A 268 -18.13 9.79 30.48
N ASP A 269 -17.38 9.48 31.53
CA ASP A 269 -17.78 8.50 32.57
C ASP A 269 -19.02 8.93 33.35
N SER A 270 -19.42 10.20 33.26
CA SER A 270 -20.62 10.76 33.91
C SER A 270 -21.90 10.63 33.06
N PHE A 271 -21.79 10.06 31.85
CA PHE A 271 -22.93 9.93 30.93
C PHE A 271 -23.22 8.46 30.62
N TYR A 272 -24.48 8.17 30.32
CA TYR A 272 -24.88 6.87 29.79
C TYR A 272 -24.52 6.79 28.31
N TRP A 273 -23.75 5.80 27.94
CA TRP A 273 -23.36 5.55 26.55
C TRP A 273 -24.04 4.28 26.04
N GLY A 274 -24.42 4.29 24.76
CA GLY A 274 -24.74 3.08 24.05
C GLY A 274 -23.47 2.25 23.81
N LYS A 275 -23.62 1.07 23.23
CA LYS A 275 -22.51 0.25 22.75
C LYS A 275 -22.77 -0.19 21.32
N SER A 276 -21.72 -0.43 20.58
CA SER A 276 -21.77 -1.06 19.27
C SER A 276 -21.41 -2.54 19.41
N GLU A 277 -22.23 -3.42 18.85
CA GLU A 277 -22.00 -4.86 18.87
C GLU A 277 -22.05 -5.39 17.43
N LEU A 278 -21.09 -6.25 17.09
CA LEU A 278 -21.11 -6.97 15.83
C LEU A 278 -22.10 -8.14 15.93
N VAL A 279 -23.20 -8.05 15.19
CA VAL A 279 -24.22 -9.10 15.13
C VAL A 279 -23.99 -9.97 13.90
N SER A 280 -23.98 -11.28 14.09
CA SER A 280 -23.90 -12.24 12.98
C SER A 280 -25.19 -13.06 12.89
N PHE A 281 -25.74 -13.17 11.69
CA PHE A 281 -26.97 -13.94 11.45
C PHE A 281 -26.90 -14.65 10.10
N THR A 282 -27.76 -15.62 9.91
CA THR A 282 -27.88 -16.33 8.64
C THR A 282 -29.19 -15.92 7.97
N ASN A 283 -29.11 -15.43 6.72
CA ASN A 283 -30.31 -15.04 5.98
C ASN A 283 -31.13 -16.27 5.51
N LYS A 284 -32.31 -16.04 4.97
CA LYS A 284 -33.23 -17.09 4.48
C LYS A 284 -32.63 -17.97 3.37
N LYS A 285 -31.54 -17.52 2.72
CA LYS A 285 -30.83 -18.28 1.67
C LYS A 285 -29.61 -19.05 2.23
N GLY A 286 -29.44 -19.12 3.57
CA GLY A 286 -28.32 -19.80 4.20
C GLY A 286 -27.01 -19.01 4.19
N LYS A 287 -27.00 -17.75 3.74
CA LYS A 287 -25.80 -16.89 3.70
C LYS A 287 -25.58 -16.24 5.06
N LYS A 288 -24.36 -16.37 5.60
CA LYS A 288 -23.93 -15.63 6.79
C LYS A 288 -23.81 -14.15 6.49
N MET A 289 -24.39 -13.35 7.32
CA MET A 289 -24.43 -11.88 7.24
C MET A 289 -23.92 -11.28 8.56
N GLN A 290 -23.45 -10.04 8.50
CA GLN A 290 -23.03 -9.25 9.65
C GLN A 290 -23.66 -7.86 9.57
N GLY A 291 -23.94 -7.28 10.70
CA GLY A 291 -24.45 -5.92 10.84
C GLY A 291 -24.06 -5.32 12.19
#